data_ba0e889ae737db8dd64902c397f405e3
#
_entry.id   ba0e889ae737db8dd64902c397f405e3
#
_cell.length_a   1.000
_cell.length_b   1.000
_cell.length_c   1.000
_cell.angle_alpha   90.00
_cell.angle_beta   90.00
_cell.angle_gamma   90.00
#
_symmetry.space_group_name_H-M   'P 1'
#
loop_
_entity.id
_entity.type
_entity.pdbx_description
1 polymer ?
#
loop_
_entity_poly.entity_id
_entity_poly.type
_entity_poly.pdbx_seq_one_letter_code
_entity_poly.pdbx_strand_id
1 'polypeptide(L)'
;MRKYLSQITSIIIILLFSHIYATDPSLSVVNNRNMIIIGVESQTHIDYGLSYPITYEFTIPDNIENLKAYKKFQSGQNWESIEKKTEQDFFNGIEAVRFDYDQSMAFLSIGFSSISDSIFIKITDINDNDINTSYHGTSEYYDNRSAAVTITADDWADYCNDKFIQACQNFRSYNLWYSVAIISEGLSSNSWDDIQTEIDLGLVEPVSHSRTHPYIPYIDVESEVLGSKQDIFDNLDLVGHNSSGENEYIYAWVAPYGNYDSSIDTMTSVGKYLISRMFNW
;
A
#
# COMPACT_ATOMS: atom_id res chain seq x y z
N MET A 1 -16.33 18.74 62.09
CA MET A 1 -16.78 17.88 60.97
C MET A 1 -16.77 18.71 59.69
N ARG A 2 -15.67 18.71 58.94
CA ARG A 2 -15.55 19.37 57.61
C ARG A 2 -15.61 18.31 56.55
N LYS A 3 -16.66 18.35 55.72
CA LYS A 3 -16.84 17.53 54.53
C LYS A 3 -15.93 18.09 53.43
N TYR A 4 -14.93 17.31 53.02
CA TYR A 4 -14.19 17.57 51.77
C TYR A 4 -15.00 17.02 50.61
N LEU A 5 -15.54 17.91 49.81
CA LEU A 5 -16.02 17.58 48.46
C LEU A 5 -14.78 17.45 47.58
N SER A 6 -14.49 16.24 47.14
CA SER A 6 -13.52 16.04 46.07
C SER A 6 -14.21 16.33 44.73
N GLN A 7 -13.85 17.41 44.10
CA GLN A 7 -14.19 17.65 42.70
C GLN A 7 -13.32 16.73 41.83
N ILE A 8 -13.93 15.72 41.28
CA ILE A 8 -13.35 14.94 40.20
C ILE A 8 -13.51 15.79 38.92
N THR A 9 -12.42 16.46 38.56
CA THR A 9 -12.33 17.12 37.26
C THR A 9 -12.08 16.05 36.21
N SER A 10 -13.12 15.59 35.54
CA SER A 10 -12.99 14.75 34.36
C SER A 10 -12.33 15.56 33.27
N ILE A 11 -11.05 15.31 33.04
CA ILE A 11 -10.35 15.79 31.85
C ILE A 11 -10.87 14.95 30.69
N ILE A 12 -11.80 15.51 29.93
CA ILE A 12 -12.16 14.99 28.61
C ILE A 12 -10.97 15.34 27.70
N ILE A 13 -10.09 14.38 27.47
CA ILE A 13 -9.12 14.45 26.38
C ILE A 13 -9.94 14.27 25.10
N ILE A 14 -10.33 15.36 24.50
CA ILE A 14 -10.77 15.38 23.11
C ILE A 14 -9.49 15.11 22.30
N LEU A 15 -9.28 13.86 21.94
CA LEU A 15 -8.40 13.51 20.85
C LEU A 15 -9.02 14.13 19.60
N LEU A 16 -8.63 15.37 19.31
CA LEU A 16 -8.71 15.90 17.97
C LEU A 16 -7.79 15.01 17.11
N PHE A 17 -8.35 13.94 16.58
CA PHE A 17 -7.84 13.43 15.33
C PHE A 17 -7.97 14.60 14.36
N SER A 18 -6.90 15.39 14.22
CA SER A 18 -6.70 16.11 13.00
C SER A 18 -6.69 15.02 11.93
N HIS A 19 -7.81 14.85 11.26
CA HIS A 19 -7.77 14.29 9.93
C HIS A 19 -6.75 15.16 9.22
N ILE A 20 -5.53 14.68 9.08
CA ILE A 20 -4.65 15.12 8.03
C ILE A 20 -5.43 14.63 6.81
N TYR A 21 -6.38 15.45 6.34
CA TYR A 21 -6.76 15.38 4.96
C TYR A 21 -5.43 15.49 4.24
N ALA A 22 -4.99 14.42 3.62
CA ALA A 22 -3.98 14.53 2.60
C ALA A 22 -4.49 15.69 1.76
N THR A 23 -3.83 16.84 1.85
CA THR A 23 -4.21 18.01 1.06
C THR A 23 -4.23 17.48 -0.34
N ASP A 24 -5.41 17.48 -0.96
CA ASP A 24 -5.59 17.02 -2.33
C ASP A 24 -4.33 17.42 -3.09
N PRO A 25 -3.54 16.47 -3.56
CA PRO A 25 -2.34 16.83 -4.30
C PRO A 25 -2.85 17.78 -5.35
N SER A 26 -2.17 18.92 -5.59
CA SER A 26 -2.69 20.01 -6.42
C SER A 26 -3.17 19.47 -7.76
N LEU A 27 -4.42 19.04 -7.77
CA LEU A 27 -5.07 18.39 -8.87
C LEU A 27 -5.53 19.47 -9.84
N SER A 28 -4.79 19.66 -10.92
CA SER A 28 -5.32 20.39 -12.05
C SER A 28 -6.17 19.45 -12.90
N VAL A 29 -7.47 19.44 -12.64
CA VAL A 29 -8.42 18.69 -13.49
C VAL A 29 -8.84 19.57 -14.65
N VAL A 30 -8.39 19.25 -15.85
CA VAL A 30 -8.86 19.88 -17.08
C VAL A 30 -9.86 18.96 -17.77
N ASN A 31 -11.13 19.24 -17.62
CA ASN A 31 -12.19 18.61 -18.41
C ASN A 31 -12.14 19.08 -19.86
N ASN A 32 -11.53 18.28 -20.70
CA ASN A 32 -11.63 18.48 -22.14
C ASN A 32 -12.56 17.41 -22.70
N ARG A 33 -13.66 17.75 -23.25
CA ARG A 33 -14.90 17.02 -23.66
C ARG A 33 -14.91 15.49 -23.56
N ASN A 34 -13.78 14.79 -23.58
CA ASN A 34 -13.65 13.34 -23.65
C ASN A 34 -12.38 12.82 -22.94
N MET A 35 -11.74 13.65 -22.17
CA MET A 35 -10.46 13.30 -21.55
C MET A 35 -10.29 14.09 -20.25
N ILE A 36 -9.97 13.38 -19.19
CA ILE A 36 -9.66 13.98 -17.92
C ILE A 36 -8.14 13.94 -17.73
N ILE A 37 -7.56 15.10 -17.49
CA ILE A 37 -6.14 15.25 -17.20
C ILE A 37 -6.03 15.40 -15.68
N ILE A 38 -5.32 14.49 -15.05
CA ILE A 38 -4.97 14.60 -13.65
C ILE A 38 -3.48 14.92 -13.59
N GLY A 39 -3.16 16.14 -13.23
CA GLY A 39 -1.80 16.52 -12.86
C GLY A 39 -1.64 16.34 -11.36
N VAL A 40 -0.73 15.48 -10.91
CA VAL A 40 -0.42 15.33 -9.50
C VAL A 40 0.98 15.89 -9.25
N GLU A 41 1.02 16.96 -8.49
CA GLU A 41 2.25 17.39 -7.86
C GLU A 41 2.28 16.75 -6.47
N SER A 42 2.99 15.66 -6.33
CA SER A 42 3.12 15.01 -5.03
C SER A 42 4.58 15.01 -4.61
N GLN A 43 4.97 15.93 -3.79
CA GLN A 43 6.28 15.93 -3.16
C GLN A 43 6.49 14.65 -2.37
N THR A 44 5.44 14.09 -1.80
CA THR A 44 5.48 12.81 -1.09
C THR A 44 5.90 11.66 -2.01
N HIS A 45 5.40 11.60 -3.26
CA HIS A 45 5.84 10.59 -4.21
C HIS A 45 7.32 10.75 -4.58
N ILE A 46 7.82 11.99 -4.62
CA ILE A 46 9.24 12.27 -4.84
C ILE A 46 10.07 11.75 -3.68
N ASP A 47 9.71 12.19 -2.47
CA ASP A 47 10.52 12.01 -1.28
C ASP A 47 10.65 10.54 -0.91
N TYR A 48 9.64 9.75 -1.19
CA TYR A 48 9.62 8.31 -0.92
C TYR A 48 9.81 7.42 -2.15
N GLY A 49 9.91 8.00 -3.35
CA GLY A 49 10.00 7.23 -4.59
C GLY A 49 8.76 6.39 -4.87
N LEU A 50 7.61 6.76 -4.29
CA LEU A 50 6.41 5.94 -4.34
C LEU A 50 5.71 6.03 -5.68
N SER A 51 5.52 4.88 -6.28
CA SER A 51 4.64 4.69 -7.44
C SER A 51 3.35 3.95 -7.08
N TYR A 52 3.02 3.89 -5.78
CA TYR A 52 1.84 3.18 -5.32
C TYR A 52 0.57 3.80 -5.90
N PRO A 53 -0.37 3.00 -6.42
CA PRO A 53 -1.57 3.53 -7.04
C PRO A 53 -2.44 4.31 -6.05
N ILE A 54 -2.89 5.49 -6.49
CA ILE A 54 -3.92 6.28 -5.80
C ILE A 54 -5.23 6.04 -6.54
N THR A 55 -6.32 5.90 -5.81
CA THR A 55 -7.64 5.67 -6.39
C THR A 55 -8.37 6.99 -6.59
N TYR A 56 -8.68 7.28 -7.85
CA TYR A 56 -9.46 8.43 -8.28
C TYR A 56 -10.89 8.00 -8.58
N GLU A 57 -11.84 8.84 -8.20
CA GLU A 57 -13.27 8.61 -8.36
C GLU A 57 -13.82 9.44 -9.52
N PHE A 58 -14.60 8.81 -10.38
CA PHE A 58 -15.26 9.45 -11.50
C PHE A 58 -16.73 9.09 -11.52
N THR A 59 -17.57 10.06 -11.85
CA THR A 59 -18.96 9.74 -12.18
C THR A 59 -19.04 9.14 -13.59
N ILE A 60 -19.94 8.17 -13.76
CA ILE A 60 -20.24 7.54 -15.06
C ILE A 60 -21.75 7.63 -15.33
N PRO A 61 -22.17 7.55 -16.60
CA PRO A 61 -23.59 7.56 -16.93
C PRO A 61 -24.33 6.30 -16.47
N ASP A 62 -25.56 6.45 -15.96
CA ASP A 62 -26.37 5.37 -15.39
C ASP A 62 -26.79 4.27 -16.38
N ASN A 63 -26.68 4.52 -17.68
CA ASN A 63 -27.28 3.65 -18.71
C ASN A 63 -26.25 2.97 -19.60
N ILE A 64 -24.98 2.97 -19.23
CA ILE A 64 -23.92 2.40 -20.04
C ILE A 64 -23.22 1.31 -19.26
N GLU A 65 -23.27 0.09 -19.77
CA GLU A 65 -22.54 -1.05 -19.23
C GLU A 65 -21.28 -1.35 -20.05
N ASN A 66 -20.42 -2.21 -19.51
CA ASN A 66 -19.20 -2.68 -20.18
C ASN A 66 -18.22 -1.56 -20.57
N LEU A 67 -18.03 -0.62 -19.67
CA LEU A 67 -17.06 0.45 -19.83
C LEU A 67 -15.62 -0.06 -19.86
N LYS A 68 -14.76 0.72 -20.51
CA LYS A 68 -13.31 0.56 -20.52
C LYS A 68 -12.64 1.82 -20.01
N ALA A 69 -11.47 1.67 -19.38
CA ALA A 69 -10.64 2.78 -18.96
C ALA A 69 -9.24 2.67 -19.57
N TYR A 70 -8.68 3.82 -19.86
CA TYR A 70 -7.35 3.95 -20.42
C TYR A 70 -6.61 5.06 -19.72
N LYS A 71 -5.29 4.92 -19.64
CA LYS A 71 -4.38 5.97 -19.20
C LYS A 71 -3.31 6.25 -20.25
N LYS A 72 -2.70 7.40 -20.17
CA LYS A 72 -1.40 7.70 -20.78
C LYS A 72 -0.70 8.78 -19.98
N PHE A 73 0.61 8.80 -20.02
CA PHE A 73 1.41 9.88 -19.46
C PHE A 73 1.69 10.94 -20.51
N GLN A 74 1.97 12.16 -20.06
CA GLN A 74 2.28 13.28 -20.97
C GLN A 74 3.47 12.96 -21.88
N SER A 75 4.42 12.20 -21.39
CA SER A 75 5.57 11.70 -22.15
C SER A 75 5.23 10.52 -23.05
N GLY A 76 4.12 9.81 -22.80
CA GLY A 76 3.67 8.64 -23.55
C GLY A 76 2.85 8.99 -24.77
N GLN A 77 2.99 8.23 -25.85
CA GLN A 77 2.24 8.46 -27.10
C GLN A 77 0.99 7.60 -27.23
N ASN A 78 0.94 6.47 -26.53
CA ASN A 78 -0.14 5.49 -26.68
C ASN A 78 -1.02 5.44 -25.44
N TRP A 79 -2.32 5.17 -25.67
CA TRP A 79 -3.24 4.80 -24.62
C TRP A 79 -2.98 3.37 -24.16
N GLU A 80 -2.87 3.18 -22.86
CA GLU A 80 -2.75 1.89 -22.20
C GLU A 80 -4.07 1.54 -21.54
N SER A 81 -4.56 0.32 -21.77
CA SER A 81 -5.77 -0.16 -21.11
C SER A 81 -5.50 -0.43 -19.64
N ILE A 82 -6.38 0.07 -18.79
CA ILE A 82 -6.36 -0.24 -17.36
C ILE A 82 -7.16 -1.54 -17.16
N GLU A 83 -6.58 -2.48 -16.41
CA GLU A 83 -7.23 -3.76 -16.16
C GLU A 83 -8.52 -3.57 -15.35
N LYS A 84 -9.60 -4.19 -15.83
CA LYS A 84 -10.90 -4.16 -15.17
C LYS A 84 -10.94 -5.22 -14.08
N LYS A 85 -11.28 -4.81 -12.87
CA LYS A 85 -11.50 -5.67 -11.70
C LYS A 85 -12.95 -5.59 -11.24
N THR A 86 -13.39 -6.60 -10.53
CA THR A 86 -14.69 -6.64 -9.87
C THR A 86 -14.54 -6.31 -8.39
N GLU A 87 -15.65 -6.07 -7.70
CA GLU A 87 -15.63 -5.81 -6.25
C GLU A 87 -15.04 -6.97 -5.43
N GLN A 88 -15.11 -8.18 -5.97
CA GLN A 88 -14.63 -9.40 -5.30
C GLN A 88 -13.15 -9.68 -5.58
N ASP A 89 -12.57 -9.01 -6.58
CA ASP A 89 -11.17 -9.18 -6.90
C ASP A 89 -10.30 -8.53 -5.84
N PHE A 90 -9.19 -9.19 -5.54
CA PHE A 90 -8.20 -8.65 -4.63
C PHE A 90 -7.19 -7.82 -5.45
N PHE A 91 -7.00 -6.58 -5.03
CA PHE A 91 -6.07 -5.67 -5.69
C PHE A 91 -4.72 -5.77 -4.98
N ASN A 92 -3.71 -6.16 -5.72
CA ASN A 92 -2.34 -6.32 -5.22
C ASN A 92 -1.54 -5.01 -5.26
N GLY A 93 -2.17 -3.87 -4.98
CA GLY A 93 -1.52 -2.57 -5.21
C GLY A 93 -1.24 -2.29 -6.69
N ILE A 94 -1.87 -3.04 -7.59
CA ILE A 94 -1.75 -2.85 -9.04
C ILE A 94 -2.67 -1.75 -9.53
N GLU A 95 -2.35 -1.23 -10.71
CA GLU A 95 -3.26 -0.35 -11.41
C GLU A 95 -4.47 -1.12 -11.92
N ALA A 96 -5.66 -0.65 -11.59
CA ALA A 96 -6.90 -1.30 -11.96
C ALA A 96 -8.06 -0.30 -12.01
N VAL A 97 -9.13 -0.67 -12.70
CA VAL A 97 -10.40 0.05 -12.68
C VAL A 97 -11.53 -0.86 -12.23
N ARG A 98 -12.33 -0.38 -11.31
CA ARG A 98 -13.62 -0.98 -10.95
C ARG A 98 -14.75 -0.04 -11.32
N PHE A 99 -15.74 -0.56 -12.02
CA PHE A 99 -16.97 0.17 -12.33
C PHE A 99 -18.08 -0.31 -11.41
N ASP A 100 -18.62 0.62 -10.66
CA ASP A 100 -19.80 0.42 -9.81
C ASP A 100 -21.01 1.05 -10.52
N TYR A 101 -21.75 0.22 -11.21
CA TYR A 101 -22.90 0.68 -11.99
C TYR A 101 -24.10 1.05 -11.12
N ASP A 102 -24.18 0.49 -9.90
CA ASP A 102 -25.26 0.80 -8.96
C ASP A 102 -25.08 2.20 -8.37
N GLN A 103 -23.83 2.63 -8.15
CA GLN A 103 -23.49 3.96 -7.67
C GLN A 103 -23.19 4.95 -8.81
N SER A 104 -23.18 4.51 -10.06
CA SER A 104 -22.75 5.31 -11.21
C SER A 104 -21.36 5.91 -11.06
N MET A 105 -20.44 5.08 -10.57
CA MET A 105 -19.07 5.47 -10.27
C MET A 105 -18.03 4.56 -10.92
N ALA A 106 -16.88 5.13 -11.24
CA ALA A 106 -15.68 4.40 -11.61
C ALA A 106 -14.55 4.75 -10.63
N PHE A 107 -13.87 3.73 -10.14
CA PHE A 107 -12.74 3.82 -9.23
C PHE A 107 -11.48 3.39 -9.98
N LEU A 108 -10.60 4.35 -10.26
CA LEU A 108 -9.38 4.12 -11.02
C LEU A 108 -8.17 4.23 -10.11
N SER A 109 -7.50 3.12 -9.87
CA SER A 109 -6.25 3.06 -9.11
C SER A 109 -5.09 3.16 -10.08
N ILE A 110 -4.35 4.25 -10.03
CA ILE A 110 -3.28 4.57 -11.00
C ILE A 110 -2.06 5.08 -10.24
N GLY A 111 -0.88 4.54 -10.60
CA GLY A 111 0.41 4.99 -10.11
C GLY A 111 1.08 5.99 -11.05
N PHE A 112 2.05 6.72 -10.53
CA PHE A 112 2.87 7.65 -11.30
C PHE A 112 4.26 7.05 -11.51
N SER A 113 4.77 7.17 -12.72
CA SER A 113 6.15 6.79 -13.04
C SER A 113 7.15 7.89 -12.68
N SER A 114 6.69 9.12 -12.62
CA SER A 114 7.50 10.29 -12.29
C SER A 114 6.60 11.41 -11.77
N ILE A 115 7.17 12.28 -10.95
CA ILE A 115 6.50 13.43 -10.35
C ILE A 115 6.16 14.56 -11.34
N SER A 116 6.85 14.56 -12.46
CA SER A 116 6.60 15.56 -13.52
C SER A 116 5.55 15.08 -14.52
N ASP A 117 5.10 13.83 -14.40
CA ASP A 117 4.14 13.25 -15.32
C ASP A 117 2.72 13.69 -14.96
N SER A 118 1.98 14.09 -15.98
CA SER A 118 0.54 14.25 -15.89
C SER A 118 -0.12 12.97 -16.39
N ILE A 119 -1.11 12.49 -15.68
CA ILE A 119 -1.89 11.34 -16.12
C ILE A 119 -3.09 11.83 -16.92
N PHE A 120 -3.25 11.30 -18.11
CA PHE A 120 -4.45 11.46 -18.92
C PHE A 120 -5.29 10.20 -18.74
N ILE A 121 -6.56 10.37 -18.40
CA ILE A 121 -7.52 9.29 -18.23
C ILE A 121 -8.60 9.43 -19.27
N LYS A 122 -8.99 8.31 -19.85
CA LYS A 122 -10.13 8.21 -20.75
C LYS A 122 -11.00 7.03 -20.34
N ILE A 123 -12.31 7.27 -20.18
CA ILE A 123 -13.30 6.23 -19.98
C ILE A 123 -14.20 6.20 -21.22
N THR A 124 -14.46 5.02 -21.76
CA THR A 124 -15.23 4.83 -23.01
C THR A 124 -16.28 3.75 -22.83
N ASP A 125 -17.21 3.70 -23.76
CA ASP A 125 -18.07 2.52 -23.94
C ASP A 125 -17.29 1.34 -24.54
N ILE A 126 -17.99 0.22 -24.74
CA ILE A 126 -17.40 -1.00 -25.33
C ILE A 126 -16.89 -0.79 -26.77
N ASN A 127 -17.41 0.18 -27.49
CA ASN A 127 -17.06 0.51 -28.86
C ASN A 127 -16.02 1.64 -28.95
N ASP A 128 -15.39 1.98 -27.84
CA ASP A 128 -14.42 3.06 -27.71
C ASP A 128 -14.98 4.48 -27.98
N ASN A 129 -16.30 4.64 -27.91
CA ASN A 129 -16.91 5.97 -27.93
C ASN A 129 -16.72 6.65 -26.57
N ASP A 130 -16.49 7.94 -26.64
CA ASP A 130 -16.36 8.77 -25.45
C ASP A 130 -17.68 8.86 -24.68
N ILE A 131 -17.59 8.78 -23.35
CA ILE A 131 -18.74 8.93 -22.47
C ILE A 131 -18.58 10.18 -21.61
N ASN A 132 -19.71 10.70 -21.12
CA ASN A 132 -19.70 11.84 -20.23
C ASN A 132 -19.28 11.39 -18.82
N THR A 133 -18.07 11.77 -18.40
CA THR A 133 -17.53 11.50 -17.09
C THR A 133 -17.04 12.76 -16.43
N SER A 134 -17.05 12.81 -15.11
CA SER A 134 -16.45 13.91 -14.36
C SER A 134 -15.68 13.38 -13.16
N TYR A 135 -14.61 14.07 -12.81
CA TYR A 135 -13.86 13.78 -11.60
C TYR A 135 -14.72 14.10 -10.37
N HIS A 136 -14.77 13.16 -9.43
CA HIS A 136 -15.56 13.27 -8.20
C HIS A 136 -14.67 13.53 -6.98
N GLY A 137 -13.55 12.81 -6.86
CA GLY A 137 -12.66 12.90 -5.71
C GLY A 137 -11.54 11.87 -5.76
N THR A 138 -10.81 11.80 -4.64
CA THR A 138 -9.81 10.77 -4.36
C THR A 138 -10.32 9.93 -3.19
N SER A 139 -10.29 8.62 -3.35
CA SER A 139 -10.75 7.70 -2.31
C SER A 139 -9.82 7.71 -1.10
N GLU A 140 -10.39 7.53 0.09
CA GLU A 140 -9.61 7.42 1.33
C GLU A 140 -8.79 6.12 1.38
N TYR A 141 -9.36 5.04 0.85
CA TYR A 141 -8.71 3.74 0.75
C TYR A 141 -8.60 3.30 -0.71
N TYR A 142 -7.61 2.45 -0.97
CA TYR A 142 -7.42 1.83 -2.28
C TYR A 142 -8.71 1.18 -2.76
N ASP A 143 -9.08 1.44 -4.03
CA ASP A 143 -10.32 0.98 -4.67
C ASP A 143 -11.60 1.39 -3.93
N ASN A 144 -11.57 2.52 -3.22
CA ASN A 144 -12.70 3.04 -2.44
C ASN A 144 -13.34 1.99 -1.50
N ARG A 145 -12.51 1.18 -0.85
CA ARG A 145 -12.98 0.22 0.14
C ARG A 145 -13.40 0.94 1.43
N SER A 146 -14.40 0.40 2.11
CA SER A 146 -14.89 0.98 3.37
C SER A 146 -13.92 0.78 4.53
N ALA A 147 -13.03 -0.19 4.42
CA ALA A 147 -12.02 -0.49 5.41
C ALA A 147 -10.87 -1.30 4.78
N ALA A 148 -9.69 -1.21 5.37
CA ALA A 148 -8.56 -2.07 5.10
C ALA A 148 -8.23 -2.89 6.35
N VAL A 149 -8.04 -4.19 6.17
CA VAL A 149 -7.59 -5.08 7.24
C VAL A 149 -6.26 -5.67 6.81
N THR A 150 -5.23 -5.48 7.63
CA THR A 150 -3.93 -6.10 7.43
C THR A 150 -3.79 -7.30 8.36
N ILE A 151 -3.33 -8.42 7.83
CA ILE A 151 -3.05 -9.63 8.61
C ILE A 151 -1.55 -9.87 8.50
N THR A 152 -0.86 -9.71 9.62
CA THR A 152 0.60 -9.87 9.69
C THR A 152 0.93 -10.92 10.75
N ALA A 153 1.82 -11.85 10.44
CA ALA A 153 2.41 -12.75 11.42
C ALA A 153 3.90 -12.48 11.57
N ASP A 154 4.35 -12.51 12.80
CA ASP A 154 5.72 -12.23 13.18
C ASP A 154 6.55 -13.52 13.27
N ASP A 155 7.88 -13.35 13.24
CA ASP A 155 8.87 -14.39 13.57
C ASP A 155 9.02 -15.49 12.52
N TRP A 156 8.92 -15.22 11.21
CA TRP A 156 9.33 -16.24 10.25
C TRP A 156 10.85 -16.46 10.32
N ALA A 157 11.22 -17.58 10.86
CA ALA A 157 12.57 -18.07 11.02
C ALA A 157 12.64 -19.58 10.78
N ASP A 158 13.81 -20.17 10.66
CA ASP A 158 14.01 -21.60 10.37
C ASP A 158 13.21 -22.53 11.27
N TYR A 159 13.17 -22.23 12.58
CA TYR A 159 12.50 -23.11 13.55
C TYR A 159 10.98 -23.19 13.42
N CYS A 160 10.35 -22.30 12.67
CA CYS A 160 8.91 -22.27 12.46
C CYS A 160 8.50 -22.25 10.98
N ASN A 161 9.45 -22.50 10.06
CA ASN A 161 9.24 -22.44 8.62
C ASN A 161 7.99 -23.20 8.18
N ASP A 162 7.84 -24.49 8.57
CA ASP A 162 6.67 -25.31 8.23
C ASP A 162 5.33 -24.69 8.66
N LYS A 163 5.32 -23.92 9.76
CA LYS A 163 4.11 -23.28 10.27
C LYS A 163 3.70 -22.09 9.42
N PHE A 164 4.67 -21.33 8.95
CA PHE A 164 4.41 -20.22 8.04
C PHE A 164 3.93 -20.71 6.68
N ILE A 165 4.53 -21.75 6.10
CA ILE A 165 4.07 -22.39 4.87
C ILE A 165 2.60 -22.82 5.03
N GLN A 166 2.26 -23.51 6.12
CA GLN A 166 0.88 -23.92 6.38
C GLN A 166 -0.08 -22.73 6.52
N ALA A 167 0.36 -21.64 7.18
CA ALA A 167 -0.43 -20.42 7.31
C ALA A 167 -0.66 -19.76 5.95
N CYS A 168 0.38 -19.60 5.13
CA CYS A 168 0.26 -19.05 3.79
C CYS A 168 -0.74 -19.82 2.93
N GLN A 169 -0.67 -21.17 2.95
CA GLN A 169 -1.61 -22.03 2.25
C GLN A 169 -3.05 -21.84 2.73
N ASN A 170 -3.24 -21.73 4.06
CA ASN A 170 -4.56 -21.49 4.64
C ASN A 170 -5.15 -20.14 4.21
N PHE A 171 -4.40 -19.05 4.36
CA PHE A 171 -4.86 -17.72 3.95
C PHE A 171 -5.16 -17.66 2.46
N ARG A 172 -4.31 -18.26 1.63
CA ARG A 172 -4.51 -18.35 0.18
C ARG A 172 -5.79 -19.12 -0.16
N SER A 173 -6.13 -20.18 0.59
CA SER A 173 -7.37 -20.94 0.36
C SER A 173 -8.64 -20.12 0.55
N TYR A 174 -8.56 -19.02 1.32
CA TYR A 174 -9.63 -18.05 1.51
C TYR A 174 -9.48 -16.79 0.66
N ASN A 175 -8.52 -16.79 -0.26
CA ASN A 175 -8.19 -15.62 -1.08
C ASN A 175 -7.84 -14.37 -0.24
N LEU A 176 -7.11 -14.55 0.85
CA LEU A 176 -6.69 -13.49 1.76
C LEU A 176 -5.19 -13.22 1.63
N TRP A 177 -4.82 -11.96 1.62
CA TRP A 177 -3.44 -11.54 1.74
C TRP A 177 -2.90 -11.80 3.14
N TYR A 178 -1.63 -12.17 3.19
CA TYR A 178 -0.93 -12.50 4.41
C TYR A 178 0.48 -11.89 4.39
N SER A 179 0.72 -10.92 5.26
CA SER A 179 2.04 -10.32 5.41
C SER A 179 2.85 -11.12 6.43
N VAL A 180 4.07 -11.48 6.06
CA VAL A 180 4.94 -12.33 6.88
C VAL A 180 6.19 -11.57 7.29
N ALA A 181 6.39 -11.40 8.59
CA ALA A 181 7.50 -10.65 9.15
C ALA A 181 8.72 -11.58 9.36
N ILE A 182 9.77 -11.32 8.58
CA ILE A 182 10.93 -12.18 8.44
C ILE A 182 12.05 -11.72 9.37
N ILE A 183 12.57 -12.65 10.18
CA ILE A 183 13.84 -12.50 10.88
C ILE A 183 14.92 -13.01 9.93
N SER A 184 15.71 -12.10 9.34
CA SER A 184 16.51 -12.45 8.16
C SER A 184 17.81 -13.18 8.47
N GLU A 185 18.43 -12.92 9.63
CA GLU A 185 19.68 -13.57 10.01
C GLU A 185 19.44 -15.02 10.44
N GLY A 186 20.24 -15.93 9.89
CA GLY A 186 20.19 -17.35 10.24
C GLY A 186 19.14 -18.18 9.49
N LEU A 187 18.39 -17.59 8.57
CA LEU A 187 17.58 -18.37 7.67
C LEU A 187 18.47 -19.22 6.74
N SER A 188 18.15 -20.49 6.65
CA SER A 188 18.79 -21.41 5.71
C SER A 188 18.35 -21.10 4.27
N SER A 189 19.16 -21.56 3.30
CA SER A 189 18.78 -21.46 1.89
C SER A 189 17.44 -22.14 1.60
N ASN A 190 17.13 -23.26 2.28
CA ASN A 190 15.86 -23.94 2.11
C ASN A 190 14.68 -23.07 2.58
N SER A 191 14.82 -22.37 3.71
CA SER A 191 13.77 -21.47 4.18
C SER A 191 13.57 -20.28 3.26
N TRP A 192 14.63 -19.73 2.68
CA TRP A 192 14.53 -18.69 1.66
C TRP A 192 13.81 -19.19 0.39
N ASP A 193 14.12 -20.41 -0.07
CA ASP A 193 13.45 -21.06 -1.21
C ASP A 193 11.96 -21.29 -0.92
N ASP A 194 11.61 -21.67 0.31
CA ASP A 194 10.23 -21.86 0.73
C ASP A 194 9.47 -20.52 0.78
N ILE A 195 10.09 -19.47 1.33
CA ILE A 195 9.53 -18.11 1.33
C ILE A 195 9.26 -17.64 -0.11
N GLN A 196 10.26 -17.81 -1.00
CA GLN A 196 10.09 -17.46 -2.40
C GLN A 196 8.93 -18.21 -3.05
N THR A 197 8.83 -19.51 -2.78
CA THR A 197 7.74 -20.35 -3.29
C THR A 197 6.36 -19.82 -2.86
N GLU A 198 6.23 -19.44 -1.60
CA GLU A 198 4.95 -18.90 -1.09
C GLU A 198 4.61 -17.53 -1.69
N ILE A 199 5.62 -16.70 -1.95
CA ILE A 199 5.45 -15.41 -2.64
C ILE A 199 5.02 -15.63 -4.09
N ASP A 200 5.67 -16.55 -4.81
CA ASP A 200 5.37 -16.87 -6.21
C ASP A 200 3.97 -17.44 -6.40
N LEU A 201 3.48 -18.19 -5.40
CA LEU A 201 2.10 -18.69 -5.37
C LEU A 201 1.08 -17.58 -5.13
N GLY A 202 1.50 -16.39 -4.74
CA GLY A 202 0.68 -15.19 -4.56
C GLY A 202 0.02 -15.06 -3.18
N LEU A 203 -0.50 -13.87 -2.94
CA LEU A 203 -1.19 -13.47 -1.70
C LEU A 203 -0.31 -13.50 -0.44
N VAL A 204 1.01 -13.49 -0.60
CA VAL A 204 1.98 -13.39 0.48
C VAL A 204 2.87 -12.16 0.24
N GLU A 205 3.01 -11.34 1.28
CA GLU A 205 3.86 -10.15 1.26
C GLU A 205 4.95 -10.29 2.32
N PRO A 206 6.23 -10.27 1.94
CA PRO A 206 7.30 -10.25 2.90
C PRO A 206 7.45 -8.86 3.51
N VAL A 207 7.64 -8.80 4.83
CA VAL A 207 7.95 -7.57 5.57
C VAL A 207 9.13 -7.83 6.51
N SER A 208 9.84 -6.77 6.88
CA SER A 208 11.03 -6.91 7.73
C SER A 208 10.67 -7.01 9.21
N HIS A 209 11.35 -7.93 9.92
CA HIS A 209 11.26 -8.10 11.38
C HIS A 209 12.63 -8.09 12.05
N SER A 210 13.53 -7.22 11.59
CA SER A 210 14.95 -7.15 11.95
C SER A 210 15.80 -8.32 11.45
N ARG A 211 17.10 -8.23 11.67
CA ARG A 211 18.03 -9.32 11.35
C ARG A 211 18.04 -10.38 12.45
N THR A 212 18.22 -9.97 13.71
CA THR A 212 18.49 -10.88 14.83
C THR A 212 17.38 -10.91 15.89
N HIS A 213 16.31 -10.14 15.69
CA HIS A 213 15.19 -10.00 16.64
C HIS A 213 15.62 -9.51 18.03
N PRO A 214 16.36 -8.38 18.14
CA PRO A 214 16.92 -7.91 19.40
C PRO A 214 15.90 -7.15 20.26
N TYR A 215 16.19 -7.08 21.57
CA TYR A 215 15.54 -6.09 22.44
C TYR A 215 16.17 -4.70 22.26
N ILE A 216 15.38 -3.66 22.44
CA ILE A 216 15.90 -2.29 22.49
C ILE A 216 16.70 -2.04 23.77
N PRO A 217 17.75 -1.17 23.76
CA PRO A 217 18.28 -0.51 22.56
C PRO A 217 19.09 -1.48 21.68
N TYR A 218 18.95 -1.37 20.36
CA TYR A 218 19.74 -2.18 19.44
C TYR A 218 21.21 -1.79 19.50
N ILE A 219 22.11 -2.76 19.51
CA ILE A 219 23.56 -2.53 19.48
C ILE A 219 23.97 -1.91 18.14
N ASP A 220 23.37 -2.39 17.06
CA ASP A 220 23.58 -1.91 15.70
C ASP A 220 22.23 -1.74 15.02
N VAL A 221 21.62 -0.58 15.19
CA VAL A 221 20.29 -0.28 14.64
C VAL A 221 20.28 -0.25 13.12
N GLU A 222 21.37 0.19 12.49
CA GLU A 222 21.50 0.20 11.03
C GLU A 222 21.50 -1.22 10.49
N SER A 223 22.30 -2.12 11.05
CA SER A 223 22.31 -3.52 10.67
C SER A 223 20.95 -4.17 10.86
N GLU A 224 20.27 -3.93 11.97
CA GLU A 224 18.97 -4.54 12.26
C GLU A 224 17.88 -4.06 11.30
N VAL A 225 17.83 -2.77 10.97
CA VAL A 225 16.76 -2.17 10.20
C VAL A 225 17.04 -2.20 8.69
N LEU A 226 18.19 -1.67 8.28
CA LEU A 226 18.55 -1.62 6.86
C LEU A 226 19.12 -2.95 6.38
N GLY A 227 19.93 -3.60 7.22
CA GLY A 227 20.51 -4.88 6.89
C GLY A 227 19.47 -5.97 6.68
N SER A 228 18.40 -6.01 7.50
CA SER A 228 17.30 -6.98 7.28
C SER A 228 16.57 -6.76 5.96
N LYS A 229 16.35 -5.52 5.58
CA LYS A 229 15.76 -5.18 4.27
C LYS A 229 16.65 -5.65 3.13
N GLN A 230 17.96 -5.41 3.26
CA GLN A 230 18.94 -5.85 2.27
C GLN A 230 19.01 -7.37 2.17
N ASP A 231 19.03 -8.10 3.31
CA ASP A 231 19.01 -9.56 3.30
C ASP A 231 17.79 -10.12 2.55
N ILE A 232 16.61 -9.50 2.72
CA ILE A 232 15.39 -9.91 2.00
C ILE A 232 15.57 -9.70 0.50
N PHE A 233 16.12 -8.56 0.07
CA PHE A 233 16.38 -8.30 -1.35
C PHE A 233 17.45 -9.21 -1.96
N ASP A 234 18.44 -9.58 -1.17
CA ASP A 234 19.55 -10.42 -1.65
C ASP A 234 19.13 -11.89 -1.83
N ASN A 235 18.07 -12.32 -1.14
CA ASN A 235 17.62 -13.71 -1.11
C ASN A 235 16.28 -13.96 -1.82
N LEU A 236 15.47 -12.93 -2.09
CA LEU A 236 14.17 -13.08 -2.72
C LEU A 236 14.10 -12.31 -4.05
N ASP A 237 13.52 -12.95 -5.06
CA ASP A 237 13.14 -12.30 -6.31
C ASP A 237 11.74 -11.69 -6.14
N LEU A 238 11.72 -10.43 -5.74
CA LEU A 238 10.48 -9.71 -5.51
C LEU A 238 10.01 -9.04 -6.80
N VAL A 239 8.88 -9.49 -7.31
CA VAL A 239 8.25 -8.86 -8.47
C VAL A 239 8.00 -7.38 -8.15
N GLY A 240 8.69 -6.52 -8.89
CA GLY A 240 8.61 -5.08 -8.64
C GLY A 240 7.18 -4.56 -8.77
N HIS A 241 6.58 -4.19 -7.65
CA HIS A 241 5.30 -3.49 -7.65
C HIS A 241 5.47 -2.00 -7.93
N ASN A 242 6.69 -1.53 -8.08
CA ASN A 242 6.92 -0.15 -8.40
C ASN A 242 7.16 0.03 -9.90
N SER A 243 6.51 1.00 -10.48
CA SER A 243 6.71 1.41 -11.86
C SER A 243 8.07 2.09 -12.09
N SER A 244 8.81 2.42 -11.04
CA SER A 244 10.13 3.06 -11.12
C SER A 244 11.28 2.06 -11.27
N GLY A 245 11.03 0.76 -11.06
CA GLY A 245 12.07 -0.28 -11.17
C GLY A 245 13.06 -0.30 -10.00
N GLU A 246 12.80 0.45 -8.93
CA GLU A 246 13.61 0.44 -7.71
C GLU A 246 13.13 -0.66 -6.76
N ASN A 247 14.09 -1.28 -6.04
CA ASN A 247 13.84 -2.39 -5.11
C ASN A 247 13.27 -1.89 -3.77
N GLU A 248 12.21 -1.09 -3.76
CA GLU A 248 11.59 -0.55 -2.55
C GLU A 248 10.36 -1.34 -2.11
N TYR A 249 10.27 -2.59 -2.50
CA TYR A 249 9.10 -3.43 -2.27
C TYR A 249 8.81 -3.73 -0.79
N ILE A 250 9.83 -3.73 0.08
CA ILE A 250 9.65 -3.97 1.52
C ILE A 250 9.24 -2.68 2.20
N TYR A 251 7.95 -2.46 2.30
CA TYR A 251 7.39 -1.20 2.84
C TYR A 251 7.12 -1.20 4.33
N ALA A 252 7.04 -2.37 4.96
CA ALA A 252 6.68 -2.47 6.35
C ALA A 252 7.84 -2.96 7.21
N TRP A 253 8.01 -2.29 8.34
CA TRP A 253 8.85 -2.70 9.45
C TRP A 253 7.96 -3.19 10.59
N VAL A 254 8.23 -4.37 11.10
CA VAL A 254 7.58 -4.91 12.29
C VAL A 254 8.57 -4.92 13.43
N ALA A 255 8.27 -4.15 14.46
CA ALA A 255 9.21 -3.97 15.59
C ALA A 255 9.28 -5.24 16.44
N PRO A 256 10.46 -5.86 16.64
CA PRO A 256 10.66 -6.93 17.59
C PRO A 256 10.08 -6.59 18.97
N TYR A 257 9.33 -7.53 19.54
CA TYR A 257 8.59 -7.35 20.81
C TYR A 257 7.63 -6.15 20.84
N GLY A 258 7.35 -5.55 19.67
CA GLY A 258 6.56 -4.34 19.58
C GLY A 258 7.24 -3.07 20.11
N ASN A 259 8.50 -3.15 20.46
CA ASN A 259 9.26 -2.05 21.04
C ASN A 259 9.87 -1.14 19.97
N TYR A 260 9.84 0.16 20.22
CA TYR A 260 10.25 1.17 19.26
C TYR A 260 10.90 2.37 19.96
N ASP A 261 11.92 2.94 19.38
CA ASP A 261 12.60 4.14 19.87
C ASP A 261 13.00 5.08 18.73
N SER A 262 13.55 6.24 19.07
CA SER A 262 13.92 7.26 18.09
C SER A 262 15.04 6.84 17.13
N SER A 263 15.86 5.86 17.51
CA SER A 263 16.93 5.35 16.63
C SER A 263 16.33 4.46 15.53
N ILE A 264 15.37 3.64 15.89
CA ILE A 264 14.59 2.82 14.94
C ILE A 264 13.79 3.73 14.00
N ASP A 265 13.14 4.78 14.54
CA ASP A 265 12.40 5.77 13.74
C ASP A 265 13.27 6.41 12.65
N THR A 266 14.47 6.82 13.05
CA THR A 266 15.44 7.38 12.12
C THR A 266 15.82 6.38 11.03
N MET A 267 16.12 5.13 11.39
CA MET A 267 16.58 4.12 10.43
C MET A 267 15.45 3.60 9.55
N THR A 268 14.23 3.49 10.05
CA THR A 268 13.06 3.14 9.21
C THR A 268 12.77 4.23 8.17
N SER A 269 12.94 5.50 8.54
CA SER A 269 12.85 6.61 7.58
C SER A 269 13.96 6.57 6.54
N VAL A 270 15.22 6.32 6.94
CA VAL A 270 16.35 6.16 6.01
C VAL A 270 16.12 4.96 5.07
N GLY A 271 15.60 3.86 5.61
CA GLY A 271 15.27 2.65 4.86
C GLY A 271 14.01 2.76 4.00
N LYS A 272 13.35 3.93 4.00
CA LYS A 272 12.12 4.18 3.24
C LYS A 272 11.01 3.16 3.53
N TYR A 273 10.89 2.76 4.79
CA TYR A 273 9.72 2.02 5.24
C TYR A 273 8.54 2.96 5.38
N LEU A 274 7.40 2.60 4.84
CA LEU A 274 6.18 3.40 4.87
C LEU A 274 5.38 3.21 6.15
N ILE A 275 5.49 2.02 6.74
CA ILE A 275 4.72 1.60 7.90
C ILE A 275 5.67 0.96 8.90
N SER A 276 5.53 1.36 10.16
CA SER A 276 6.14 0.66 11.29
C SER A 276 5.04 0.16 12.21
N ARG A 277 4.99 -1.15 12.45
CA ARG A 277 4.06 -1.76 13.39
C ARG A 277 4.75 -1.97 14.73
N MET A 278 4.16 -1.39 15.77
CA MET A 278 4.58 -1.54 17.15
C MET A 278 3.37 -1.93 18.03
N PHE A 279 3.63 -2.36 19.26
CA PHE A 279 2.57 -2.51 20.24
C PHE A 279 2.64 -1.38 21.27
N ASN A 280 1.48 -0.78 21.53
CA ASN A 280 1.30 0.08 22.68
C ASN A 280 0.57 -0.73 23.77
N TRP A 281 1.26 -0.94 24.88
CA TRP A 281 0.71 -1.56 26.08
C TRP A 281 0.01 -0.54 26.97
#